data_41ef326bda9082f65dab185bc4a23b81
#
_entry.id   41ef326bda9082f65dab185bc4a23b81
#
_cell.length_a   1.000
_cell.length_b   1.000
_cell.length_c   1.000
_cell.angle_alpha   90.00
_cell.angle_beta   90.00
_cell.angle_gamma   90.00
#
_symmetry.space_group_name_H-M   'P 1'
#
loop_
_entity.id
_entity.type
_entity.pdbx_description
1 polymer ?
#
loop_
_entity_poly.entity_id
_entity_poly.type
_entity_poly.pdbx_seq_one_letter_code
_entity_poly.pdbx_strand_id
1 'polypeptide(L)'
;MKAFLILEDGTVFTGTSIGSKKEIISEIVFNTSMTGYLEVLTDPSYAGQAVCMTYPLIGNYGICHEDQESLRPWPDGYIVRELSRMPSNFRSEDTIQNFLKQYDIPGIAGIDTRALTKLLREKGTMNGMITTDAAYKLEEIIPRLKAYNTGKVVERVTCEEKTVLKGEGPKVALMDFGAKDNIAKS
;
A
#
# COMPACT_ATOMS: atom_id res chain seq x y z
N MET A 1 3.60 18.95 3.00
CA MET A 1 2.78 19.07 4.22
C MET A 1 3.25 18.00 5.20
N LYS A 2 3.29 18.30 6.52
CA LYS A 2 3.61 17.27 7.51
C LYS A 2 2.54 16.19 7.51
N ALA A 3 2.96 14.95 7.78
CA ALA A 3 2.11 13.80 8.02
C ALA A 3 2.64 13.02 9.22
N PHE A 4 1.76 12.27 9.83
CA PHE A 4 2.04 11.46 11.01
C PHE A 4 1.54 10.05 10.76
N LEU A 5 2.38 9.08 11.09
CA LEU A 5 1.99 7.69 11.25
C LEU A 5 1.94 7.40 12.74
N ILE A 6 0.75 7.14 13.25
CA ILE A 6 0.48 6.87 14.67
C ILE A 6 0.14 5.39 14.81
N LEU A 7 0.87 4.66 15.63
CA LEU A 7 0.63 3.24 15.88
C LEU A 7 -0.18 3.03 17.17
N GLU A 8 -0.83 1.89 17.27
CA GLU A 8 -1.71 1.54 18.41
C GLU A 8 -0.98 1.43 19.76
N ASP A 9 0.35 1.33 19.76
CA ASP A 9 1.18 1.37 20.96
C ASP A 9 1.57 2.79 21.39
N GLY A 10 1.13 3.81 20.64
CA GLY A 10 1.43 5.21 20.86
C GLY A 10 2.71 5.70 20.18
N THR A 11 3.43 4.85 19.48
CA THR A 11 4.60 5.27 18.67
C THR A 11 4.15 6.18 17.52
N VAL A 12 4.86 7.30 17.32
CA VAL A 12 4.56 8.26 16.26
C VAL A 12 5.79 8.48 15.39
N PHE A 13 5.62 8.31 14.09
CA PHE A 13 6.59 8.71 13.09
C PHE A 13 6.11 9.98 12.39
N THR A 14 7.00 10.98 12.28
CA THR A 14 6.72 12.22 11.59
C THR A 14 7.44 12.25 10.25
N GLY A 15 6.70 12.59 9.19
CA GLY A 15 7.23 12.68 7.84
C GLY A 15 6.52 13.73 7.01
N THR A 16 6.53 13.52 5.70
CA THR A 16 5.89 14.36 4.70
C THR A 16 4.76 13.59 4.02
N SER A 17 3.60 14.22 3.89
CA SER A 17 2.46 13.65 3.16
C SER A 17 2.79 13.47 1.69
N ILE A 18 2.53 12.29 1.17
CA ILE A 18 2.52 11.94 -0.25
C ILE A 18 1.14 11.39 -0.62
N GLY A 19 0.82 11.37 -1.93
CA GLY A 19 -0.49 10.92 -2.40
C GLY A 19 -1.62 11.86 -1.98
N SER A 20 -2.74 11.28 -1.55
CA SER A 20 -3.91 12.04 -1.11
C SER A 20 -3.75 12.59 0.32
N LYS A 21 -4.67 13.49 0.69
CA LYS A 21 -4.71 14.07 2.05
C LYS A 21 -5.70 13.33 2.97
N LYS A 22 -6.25 12.23 2.50
CA LYS A 22 -7.18 11.43 3.27
C LYS A 22 -6.54 10.90 4.54
N GLU A 23 -7.30 10.85 5.61
CA GLU A 23 -6.94 10.13 6.81
C GLU A 23 -7.41 8.68 6.70
N ILE A 24 -6.56 7.74 7.12
CA ILE A 24 -6.91 6.32 7.16
C ILE A 24 -6.49 5.68 8.48
N ILE A 25 -7.24 4.66 8.88
CA ILE A 25 -6.82 3.66 9.87
C ILE A 25 -6.70 2.33 9.12
N SER A 26 -5.59 1.63 9.32
CA SER A 26 -5.31 0.39 8.61
C SER A 26 -4.32 -0.47 9.39
N GLU A 27 -4.25 -1.77 9.07
CA GLU A 27 -3.15 -2.62 9.53
C GLU A 27 -1.86 -2.22 8.83
N ILE A 28 -0.80 -2.01 9.60
CA ILE A 28 0.52 -1.62 9.06
C ILE A 28 1.35 -2.88 8.82
N VAL A 29 1.74 -3.06 7.58
CA VAL A 29 2.59 -4.18 7.13
C VAL A 29 3.82 -3.65 6.41
N PHE A 30 4.81 -4.50 6.15
CA PHE A 30 6.00 -4.13 5.41
C PHE A 30 6.35 -5.12 4.31
N ASN A 31 6.99 -4.61 3.27
CA ASN A 31 7.55 -5.39 2.18
C ASN A 31 9.04 -5.07 2.03
N THR A 32 9.89 -6.12 1.89
CA THR A 32 11.35 -5.99 1.84
C THR A 32 11.92 -6.04 0.43
N SER A 33 11.09 -6.12 -0.59
CA SER A 33 11.52 -6.12 -1.99
C SER A 33 12.25 -4.81 -2.35
N MET A 34 13.33 -4.93 -3.10
CA MET A 34 14.09 -3.77 -3.59
C MET A 34 13.44 -3.12 -4.81
N THR A 35 12.66 -3.88 -5.57
CA THR A 35 11.95 -3.51 -6.80
C THR A 35 10.52 -4.02 -6.73
N GLY A 36 9.70 -3.74 -7.73
CA GLY A 36 8.33 -4.26 -7.80
C GLY A 36 7.34 -3.48 -6.94
N TYR A 37 7.57 -2.20 -6.72
CA TYR A 37 6.69 -1.40 -5.89
C TYR A 37 5.31 -1.14 -6.53
N LEU A 38 5.19 -1.19 -7.86
CA LEU A 38 3.91 -1.09 -8.54
C LEU A 38 3.12 -2.40 -8.41
N GLU A 39 3.81 -3.53 -8.51
CA GLU A 39 3.25 -4.86 -8.26
C GLU A 39 2.72 -4.94 -6.83
N VAL A 40 3.47 -4.43 -5.83
CA VAL A 40 2.99 -4.32 -4.45
C VAL A 40 1.75 -3.42 -4.34
N LEU A 41 1.76 -2.25 -5.00
CA LEU A 41 0.62 -1.33 -4.98
C LEU A 41 -0.63 -1.92 -5.63
N THR A 42 -0.49 -2.78 -6.63
CA THR A 42 -1.62 -3.38 -7.36
C THR A 42 -1.92 -4.82 -6.96
N ASP A 43 -1.23 -5.36 -5.95
CA ASP A 43 -1.50 -6.69 -5.41
C ASP A 43 -2.74 -6.69 -4.50
N PRO A 44 -3.81 -7.43 -4.84
CA PRO A 44 -5.02 -7.54 -4.01
C PRO A 44 -4.76 -8.04 -2.59
N SER A 45 -3.64 -8.71 -2.34
CA SER A 45 -3.24 -9.20 -1.01
C SER A 45 -3.07 -8.07 0.03
N TYR A 46 -2.82 -6.85 -0.43
CA TYR A 46 -2.67 -5.68 0.45
C TYR A 46 -3.96 -4.90 0.70
N ALA A 47 -5.10 -5.41 0.27
CA ALA A 47 -6.39 -4.78 0.56
C ALA A 47 -6.62 -4.68 2.08
N GLY A 48 -6.95 -3.48 2.57
CA GLY A 48 -7.14 -3.22 4.00
C GLY A 48 -5.84 -3.03 4.78
N GLN A 49 -4.69 -2.89 4.11
CA GLN A 49 -3.39 -2.69 4.73
C GLN A 49 -2.70 -1.42 4.24
N ALA A 50 -1.92 -0.78 5.10
CA ALA A 50 -0.98 0.25 4.70
C ALA A 50 0.43 -0.33 4.64
N VAL A 51 1.06 -0.26 3.47
CA VAL A 51 2.31 -0.98 3.18
C VAL A 51 3.52 -0.08 3.35
N CYS A 52 4.45 -0.51 4.19
CA CYS A 52 5.78 0.10 4.33
C CYS A 52 6.79 -0.58 3.41
N MET A 53 7.30 0.15 2.42
CA MET A 53 8.43 -0.31 1.63
C MET A 53 9.73 -0.06 2.39
N THR A 54 10.48 -1.14 2.65
CA THR A 54 11.71 -1.02 3.45
C THR A 54 12.92 -0.55 2.65
N TYR A 55 12.87 -0.70 1.32
CA TYR A 55 13.93 -0.20 0.45
C TYR A 55 14.00 1.34 0.51
N PRO A 56 15.21 1.93 0.64
CA PRO A 56 15.34 3.35 0.97
C PRO A 56 14.77 4.32 -0.05
N LEU A 57 14.88 4.02 -1.35
CA LEU A 57 14.40 4.88 -2.44
C LEU A 57 13.34 4.16 -3.25
N ILE A 58 12.14 4.70 -3.28
CA ILE A 58 11.00 4.17 -4.02
C ILE A 58 10.57 5.16 -5.11
N GLY A 59 10.09 4.67 -6.26
CA GLY A 59 9.60 5.49 -7.36
C GLY A 59 10.65 5.87 -8.40
N ASN A 60 11.85 5.34 -8.31
CA ASN A 60 12.98 5.69 -9.18
C ASN A 60 12.78 5.29 -10.66
N TYR A 61 11.95 4.30 -10.97
CA TYR A 61 11.61 3.92 -12.35
C TYR A 61 10.15 4.27 -12.76
N GLY A 62 9.42 4.99 -11.90
CA GLY A 62 8.07 5.48 -12.20
C GLY A 62 6.99 4.40 -12.17
N ILE A 63 5.90 4.69 -12.81
CA ILE A 63 4.75 3.80 -13.02
C ILE A 63 4.79 3.30 -14.46
N CYS A 64 4.65 2.00 -14.66
CA CYS A 64 4.42 1.36 -15.95
C CYS A 64 3.18 0.46 -15.84
N HIS A 65 2.09 0.81 -16.51
CA HIS A 65 0.82 0.10 -16.36
C HIS A 65 0.88 -1.38 -16.77
N GLU A 66 1.84 -1.77 -17.60
CA GLU A 66 2.06 -3.17 -17.96
C GLU A 66 2.53 -4.05 -16.79
N ASP A 67 3.16 -3.45 -15.77
CA ASP A 67 3.70 -4.14 -14.60
C ASP A 67 2.66 -4.26 -13.46
N GLN A 68 1.40 -3.89 -13.68
CA GLN A 68 0.33 -4.03 -12.71
C GLN A 68 -0.09 -5.49 -12.51
N GLU A 69 -0.37 -5.88 -11.27
CA GLU A 69 -0.89 -7.20 -10.90
C GLU A 69 -2.41 -7.28 -10.91
N SER A 70 -3.09 -6.14 -11.04
CA SER A 70 -4.54 -6.02 -11.16
C SER A 70 -4.95 -4.63 -11.66
N LEU A 71 -6.25 -4.41 -11.87
CA LEU A 71 -6.81 -3.19 -12.47
C LEU A 71 -6.63 -1.91 -11.66
N ARG A 72 -6.29 -2.00 -10.36
CA ARG A 72 -6.18 -0.83 -9.47
C ARG A 72 -5.28 -1.10 -8.28
N PRO A 73 -4.79 -0.08 -7.56
CA PRO A 73 -4.14 -0.27 -6.28
C PRO A 73 -5.13 -0.70 -5.19
N TRP A 74 -4.62 -1.46 -4.22
CA TRP A 74 -5.39 -2.04 -3.14
C TRP A 74 -4.99 -1.58 -1.74
N PRO A 75 -3.71 -1.23 -1.45
CA PRO A 75 -3.34 -0.74 -0.14
C PRO A 75 -4.15 0.50 0.25
N ASP A 76 -4.55 0.57 1.51
CA ASP A 76 -5.23 1.74 2.06
C ASP A 76 -4.25 2.91 2.27
N GLY A 77 -2.96 2.64 2.41
CA GLY A 77 -1.92 3.65 2.57
C GLY A 77 -0.54 3.19 2.15
N TYR A 78 0.37 4.15 1.94
CA TYR A 78 1.71 3.85 1.45
C TYR A 78 2.79 4.58 2.27
N ILE A 79 3.80 3.83 2.72
CA ILE A 79 4.81 4.31 3.65
C ILE A 79 6.20 4.08 3.07
N VAL A 80 6.99 5.14 2.92
CA VAL A 80 8.34 5.08 2.34
C VAL A 80 9.33 5.93 3.12
N ARG A 81 10.61 5.57 3.02
CA ARG A 81 11.70 6.42 3.53
C ARG A 81 11.92 7.61 2.60
N GLU A 82 12.12 7.37 1.33
CA GLU A 82 12.32 8.40 0.32
C GLU A 82 11.54 8.07 -0.94
N LEU A 83 10.84 9.08 -1.47
CA LEU A 83 10.15 9.00 -2.75
C LEU A 83 10.96 9.74 -3.80
N SER A 84 11.29 9.05 -4.90
CA SER A 84 12.00 9.66 -6.02
C SER A 84 11.20 10.86 -6.57
N ARG A 85 11.90 11.96 -6.76
CA ARG A 85 11.29 13.18 -7.32
C ARG A 85 11.04 13.08 -8.80
N MET A 86 11.88 12.33 -9.50
CA MET A 86 11.82 12.17 -10.95
C MET A 86 12.15 10.71 -11.31
N PRO A 87 11.25 9.99 -11.95
CA PRO A 87 11.56 8.66 -12.44
C PRO A 87 12.55 8.74 -13.60
N SER A 88 13.44 7.76 -13.69
CA SER A 88 14.44 7.62 -14.75
C SER A 88 14.32 6.24 -15.42
N ASN A 89 13.29 6.06 -16.22
CA ASN A 89 13.04 4.85 -17.00
C ASN A 89 12.25 5.22 -18.26
N PHE A 90 12.66 4.67 -19.41
CA PHE A 90 12.00 4.92 -20.68
C PHE A 90 10.54 4.38 -20.74
N ARG A 91 10.19 3.41 -19.88
CA ARG A 91 8.82 2.88 -19.77
C ARG A 91 7.96 3.67 -18.78
N SER A 92 8.52 4.70 -18.12
CA SER A 92 7.78 5.47 -17.11
C SER A 92 6.67 6.29 -17.74
N GLU A 93 5.43 6.03 -17.35
CA GLU A 93 4.22 6.73 -17.81
C GLU A 93 3.79 7.79 -16.79
N ASP A 94 4.06 7.57 -15.49
CA ASP A 94 3.68 8.49 -14.41
C ASP A 94 4.60 8.32 -13.19
N THR A 95 4.38 9.14 -12.17
CA THR A 95 5.05 9.09 -10.87
C THR A 95 4.18 8.39 -9.84
N ILE A 96 4.79 7.76 -8.83
CA ILE A 96 4.04 7.20 -7.69
C ILE A 96 3.18 8.27 -7.01
N GLN A 97 3.69 9.50 -6.88
CA GLN A 97 2.96 10.61 -6.25
C GLN A 97 1.62 10.88 -6.96
N ASN A 98 1.60 10.90 -8.28
CA ASN A 98 0.40 11.11 -9.07
C ASN A 98 -0.52 9.90 -9.01
N PHE A 99 0.04 8.71 -9.13
CA PHE A 99 -0.69 7.44 -9.02
C PHE A 99 -1.44 7.34 -7.68
N LEU A 100 -0.78 7.59 -6.57
CA LEU A 100 -1.42 7.60 -5.25
C LEU A 100 -2.53 8.64 -5.15
N LYS A 101 -2.34 9.83 -5.73
CA LYS A 101 -3.37 10.88 -5.76
C LYS A 101 -4.57 10.50 -6.60
N GLN A 102 -4.35 9.91 -7.77
CA GLN A 102 -5.40 9.46 -8.69
C GLN A 102 -6.35 8.49 -8.02
N TYR A 103 -5.82 7.59 -7.20
CA TYR A 103 -6.59 6.56 -6.50
C TYR A 103 -6.96 6.92 -5.05
N ASP A 104 -6.77 8.17 -4.66
CA ASP A 104 -7.08 8.69 -3.31
C ASP A 104 -6.41 7.88 -2.18
N ILE A 105 -5.16 7.45 -2.40
CA ILE A 105 -4.36 6.73 -1.42
C ILE A 105 -3.45 7.72 -0.69
N PRO A 106 -3.58 7.86 0.64
CA PRO A 106 -2.66 8.66 1.43
C PRO A 106 -1.35 7.91 1.67
N GLY A 107 -0.29 8.67 1.87
CA GLY A 107 0.97 8.09 2.24
C GLY A 107 1.87 9.05 3.01
N ILE A 108 2.95 8.50 3.53
CA ILE A 108 3.96 9.24 4.29
C ILE A 108 5.36 8.87 3.81
N ALA A 109 6.18 9.89 3.58
CA ALA A 109 7.59 9.77 3.22
C ALA A 109 8.48 10.44 4.27
N GLY A 110 9.74 10.05 4.34
CA GLY A 110 10.73 10.68 5.22
C GLY A 110 10.78 10.09 6.63
N ILE A 111 10.13 8.97 6.88
CA ILE A 111 10.20 8.28 8.18
C ILE A 111 11.34 7.25 8.21
N ASP A 112 11.71 6.83 9.41
CA ASP A 112 12.62 5.69 9.60
C ASP A 112 11.88 4.36 9.40
N THR A 113 11.82 3.90 8.13
CA THR A 113 11.20 2.62 7.77
C THR A 113 11.89 1.42 8.37
N ARG A 114 13.21 1.53 8.69
CA ARG A 114 13.94 0.47 9.36
C ARG A 114 13.48 0.31 10.82
N ALA A 115 13.31 1.42 11.55
CA ALA A 115 12.78 1.40 12.91
C ALA A 115 11.35 0.85 12.94
N LEU A 116 10.49 1.29 12.00
CA LEU A 116 9.13 0.77 11.87
C LEU A 116 9.13 -0.74 11.61
N THR A 117 9.92 -1.21 10.64
CA THR A 117 10.03 -2.63 10.30
C THR A 117 10.51 -3.48 11.48
N LYS A 118 11.50 -2.98 12.25
CA LYS A 118 11.99 -3.66 13.45
C LYS A 118 10.88 -3.80 14.49
N LEU A 119 10.13 -2.72 14.72
CA LEU A 119 9.00 -2.71 15.65
C LEU A 119 7.94 -3.75 15.25
N LEU A 120 7.55 -3.78 13.97
CA LEU A 120 6.56 -4.74 13.45
C LEU A 120 7.07 -6.19 13.51
N ARG A 121 8.36 -6.44 13.33
CA ARG A 121 8.94 -7.78 13.49
C ARG A 121 8.94 -8.28 14.93
N GLU A 122 9.13 -7.37 15.89
CA GLU A 122 9.20 -7.70 17.32
C GLU A 122 7.80 -7.88 17.93
N LYS A 123 6.84 -7.05 17.52
CA LYS A 123 5.50 -6.99 18.12
C LYS A 123 4.39 -7.66 17.29
N GLY A 124 4.67 -8.00 16.04
CA GLY A 124 3.67 -8.41 15.05
C GLY A 124 3.12 -7.22 14.26
N THR A 125 2.14 -7.48 13.39
CA THR A 125 1.40 -6.42 12.71
C THR A 125 0.66 -5.55 13.72
N MET A 126 0.55 -4.26 13.42
CA MET A 126 -0.07 -3.27 14.32
C MET A 126 -1.02 -2.40 13.51
N ASN A 127 -2.12 -2.00 14.13
CA ASN A 127 -2.96 -0.98 13.54
C ASN A 127 -2.31 0.40 13.65
N GLY A 128 -2.49 1.21 12.62
CA GLY A 128 -1.96 2.57 12.58
C GLY A 128 -2.86 3.52 11.82
N MET A 129 -2.66 4.80 12.08
CA MET A 129 -3.32 5.91 11.38
C MET A 129 -2.31 6.73 10.62
N ILE A 130 -2.60 7.03 9.35
CA ILE A 130 -1.90 8.06 8.60
C ILE A 130 -2.78 9.30 8.58
N THR A 131 -2.29 10.41 9.12
CA THR A 131 -3.01 11.68 9.18
C THR A 131 -2.12 12.87 8.89
N THR A 132 -2.70 13.95 8.41
CA THR A 132 -2.04 15.25 8.25
C THR A 132 -2.51 16.27 9.29
N ASP A 133 -3.40 15.88 10.18
CA ASP A 133 -3.82 16.71 11.30
C ASP A 133 -2.72 16.77 12.37
N ALA A 134 -2.18 17.96 12.60
CA ALA A 134 -1.17 18.20 13.62
C ALA A 134 -1.78 18.37 15.04
N ALA A 135 -3.10 18.52 15.14
CA ALA A 135 -3.82 18.66 16.39
C ALA A 135 -4.32 17.31 16.95
N TYR A 136 -3.81 16.18 16.39
CA TYR A 136 -4.20 14.85 16.84
C TYR A 136 -3.97 14.65 18.35
N LYS A 137 -4.84 13.85 18.99
CA LYS A 137 -4.72 13.47 20.39
C LYS A 137 -4.58 11.96 20.51
N LEU A 138 -3.47 11.50 21.05
CA LEU A 138 -3.18 10.07 21.22
C LEU A 138 -4.25 9.36 22.06
N GLU A 139 -4.76 10.04 23.08
CA GLU A 139 -5.79 9.51 23.98
C GLU A 139 -7.09 9.15 23.22
N GLU A 140 -7.41 9.89 22.15
CA GLU A 140 -8.60 9.64 21.32
C GLU A 140 -8.32 8.62 20.20
N ILE A 141 -7.08 8.59 19.67
CA ILE A 141 -6.70 7.75 18.52
C ILE A 141 -6.37 6.32 18.94
N ILE A 142 -5.58 6.12 20.00
CA ILE A 142 -5.13 4.79 20.42
C ILE A 142 -6.29 3.81 20.65
N PRO A 143 -7.38 4.18 21.35
CA PRO A 143 -8.53 3.29 21.50
C PRO A 143 -9.18 2.91 20.15
N ARG A 144 -9.25 3.85 19.21
CA ARG A 144 -9.78 3.61 17.85
C ARG A 144 -8.89 2.63 17.07
N LEU A 145 -7.56 2.77 17.16
CA LEU A 145 -6.61 1.86 16.53
C LEU A 145 -6.73 0.45 17.09
N LYS A 146 -6.79 0.31 18.41
CA LYS A 146 -6.93 -1.00 19.05
C LYS A 146 -8.24 -1.72 18.74
N ALA A 147 -9.30 -0.95 18.47
CA ALA A 147 -10.62 -1.49 18.10
C ALA A 147 -10.76 -1.76 16.62
N TYR A 148 -9.81 -1.30 15.78
CA TYR A 148 -9.90 -1.45 14.34
C TYR A 148 -9.71 -2.91 13.91
N ASN A 149 -10.54 -3.34 12.96
CA ASN A 149 -10.44 -4.64 12.30
C ASN A 149 -10.61 -4.44 10.79
N THR A 150 -9.77 -5.05 10.01
CA THR A 150 -9.75 -4.94 8.54
C THR A 150 -11.03 -5.48 7.88
N GLY A 151 -11.78 -6.35 8.58
CA GLY A 151 -13.04 -6.90 8.11
C GLY A 151 -12.89 -7.94 6.98
N LYS A 152 -13.92 -8.04 6.14
CA LYS A 152 -14.00 -9.04 5.06
C LYS A 152 -13.40 -8.49 3.76
N VAL A 153 -12.09 -8.53 3.63
CA VAL A 153 -11.38 -7.99 2.45
C VAL A 153 -11.58 -8.83 1.19
N VAL A 154 -11.80 -10.12 1.30
CA VAL A 154 -11.99 -11.02 0.15
C VAL A 154 -13.16 -10.58 -0.72
N GLU A 155 -14.26 -10.13 -0.14
CA GLU A 155 -15.42 -9.61 -0.86
C GLU A 155 -15.09 -8.36 -1.70
N ARG A 156 -14.06 -7.59 -1.32
CA ARG A 156 -13.61 -6.37 -2.02
C ARG A 156 -12.71 -6.66 -3.22
N VAL A 157 -11.99 -7.79 -3.19
CA VAL A 157 -10.96 -8.13 -4.17
C VAL A 157 -11.39 -9.22 -5.16
N THR A 158 -12.45 -9.95 -4.85
CA THR A 158 -13.04 -10.96 -5.74
C THR A 158 -13.66 -10.31 -6.97
N CYS A 159 -13.49 -10.92 -8.14
CA CYS A 159 -14.13 -10.45 -9.37
C CYS A 159 -15.66 -10.53 -9.26
N GLU A 160 -16.36 -9.54 -9.81
CA GLU A 160 -17.83 -9.50 -9.83
C GLU A 160 -18.41 -10.38 -10.94
N GLU A 161 -17.64 -10.58 -12.03
CA GLU A 161 -18.10 -11.30 -13.22
C GLU A 161 -17.07 -12.34 -13.67
N LYS A 162 -17.59 -13.40 -14.29
CA LYS A 162 -16.76 -14.45 -14.89
C LYS A 162 -15.99 -13.92 -16.09
N THR A 163 -14.70 -14.02 -16.06
CA THR A 163 -13.81 -13.71 -17.19
C THR A 163 -13.38 -15.00 -17.88
N VAL A 164 -13.30 -15.01 -19.21
CA VAL A 164 -12.82 -16.14 -20.00
C VAL A 164 -11.66 -15.71 -20.86
N LEU A 165 -10.47 -16.25 -20.56
CA LEU A 165 -9.31 -16.14 -21.44
C LEU A 165 -9.39 -17.26 -22.47
N LYS A 166 -9.37 -16.90 -23.76
CA LYS A 166 -9.41 -17.86 -24.87
C LYS A 166 -8.01 -18.45 -25.09
N GLY A 167 -7.93 -19.75 -25.33
CA GLY A 167 -6.70 -20.47 -25.63
C GLY A 167 -7.03 -21.81 -26.28
N GLU A 168 -6.00 -22.50 -26.79
CA GLU A 168 -6.11 -23.82 -27.45
C GLU A 168 -5.81 -24.97 -26.50
N GLY A 169 -5.38 -24.68 -25.27
CA GLY A 169 -5.03 -25.68 -24.25
C GLY A 169 -6.21 -26.24 -23.46
N PRO A 170 -5.91 -27.04 -22.43
CA PRO A 170 -6.93 -27.55 -21.51
C PRO A 170 -7.69 -26.42 -20.81
N LYS A 171 -8.96 -26.63 -20.53
CA LYS A 171 -9.76 -25.67 -19.76
C LYS A 171 -9.36 -25.74 -18.28
N VAL A 172 -8.93 -24.61 -17.74
CA VAL A 172 -8.60 -24.43 -16.32
C VAL A 172 -9.60 -23.46 -15.69
N ALA A 173 -10.10 -23.78 -14.52
CA ALA A 173 -10.93 -22.87 -13.73
C ALA A 173 -10.07 -22.24 -12.61
N LEU A 174 -9.93 -20.91 -12.66
CA LEU A 174 -9.30 -20.13 -11.58
C LEU A 174 -10.42 -19.57 -10.70
N MET A 175 -10.43 -19.93 -9.41
CA MET A 175 -11.30 -19.29 -8.43
C MET A 175 -10.62 -18.03 -7.92
N ASP A 176 -11.25 -16.88 -8.19
CA ASP A 176 -10.71 -15.58 -7.83
C ASP A 176 -11.16 -15.17 -6.42
N PHE A 177 -10.19 -15.02 -5.51
CA PHE A 177 -10.30 -14.42 -4.19
C PHE A 177 -9.30 -13.26 -4.02
N GLY A 178 -9.07 -12.52 -5.11
CA GLY A 178 -8.01 -11.52 -5.24
C GLY A 178 -6.83 -12.08 -6.04
N ALA A 179 -7.12 -12.70 -7.20
CA ALA A 179 -6.10 -13.23 -8.09
C ALA A 179 -5.29 -12.10 -8.74
N LYS A 180 -3.98 -12.35 -8.90
CA LYS A 180 -3.11 -11.47 -9.68
C LYS A 180 -3.19 -11.84 -11.15
N ASP A 181 -3.08 -10.84 -12.02
CA ASP A 181 -3.14 -11.03 -13.49
C ASP A 181 -2.09 -12.04 -13.99
N ASN A 182 -0.91 -12.04 -13.37
CA ASN A 182 0.17 -12.96 -13.76
C ASN A 182 -0.16 -14.43 -13.48
N ILE A 183 -1.04 -14.74 -12.52
CA ILE A 183 -1.50 -16.12 -12.29
C ILE A 183 -2.31 -16.63 -13.51
N ALA A 184 -3.12 -15.76 -14.10
CA ALA A 184 -3.94 -16.11 -15.25
C ALA A 184 -3.14 -16.09 -16.58
N LYS A 185 -2.02 -15.36 -16.63
CA LYS A 185 -1.13 -15.28 -17.80
C LYS A 185 -0.09 -16.41 -17.86
N SER A 186 0.17 -17.09 -16.72
CA SER A 186 1.12 -18.22 -16.61
C SER A 186 0.52 -19.53 -17.11
#